data_614a74bd03f1214ae7b789558ed1dd81
#
_entry.id   614a74bd03f1214ae7b789558ed1dd81
#
_cell.length_a   1.000
_cell.length_b   1.000
_cell.length_c   1.000
_cell.angle_alpha   90.00
_cell.angle_beta   90.00
_cell.angle_gamma   90.00
#
_symmetry.space_group_name_H-M   'P 1'
#
loop_
_entity.id
_entity.type
_entity.pdbx_description
1 polymer ?
#
loop_
_entity_poly.entity_id
_entity_poly.type
_entity_poly.pdbx_seq_one_letter_code
_entity_poly.pdbx_strand_id
1 'polypeptide(L)'
;GWVTLPQAIFRQLGASHVLSALEGSVSFPVVIKPTDGGSALGTSTAKDAKSLRRAMVDAFAYGQRLMVEQRIDGRDVAVSVVDLWDGPQALPPVEISTDRGRYDYDARYTTDETEYFVPARLSDEILADLQAAAVEAHTTLGLRDLSRMDFVVDDEGTCWFIDANVAPGMTDTSLLPQAADALEDSSFAQLCADIVDFVAGGRDVHGIDYVIDEEGTGVIISEEDEATEE
;
A
#
# COMPACT_ATOMS: atom_id res chain seq x y z
N GLY A 1 6.72 11.00 -13.02
CA GLY A 1 5.46 11.74 -13.12
C GLY A 1 4.26 10.80 -13.19
N TRP A 2 3.11 11.30 -12.80
CA TRP A 2 1.84 10.56 -12.85
C TRP A 2 0.68 11.49 -13.17
N VAL A 3 -0.41 10.94 -13.73
CA VAL A 3 -1.66 11.64 -13.99
C VAL A 3 -2.85 10.72 -13.71
N THR A 4 -4.00 11.30 -13.34
CA THR A 4 -5.26 10.56 -13.23
C THR A 4 -6.17 10.88 -14.41
N LEU A 5 -6.88 9.86 -14.90
CA LEU A 5 -7.76 9.95 -16.07
C LEU A 5 -9.15 9.36 -15.75
N PRO A 6 -10.19 10.20 -15.59
CA PRO A 6 -11.57 9.73 -15.49
C PRO A 6 -12.06 9.13 -16.82
N GLN A 7 -12.82 8.03 -16.75
CA GLN A 7 -13.39 7.36 -17.93
C GLN A 7 -14.27 8.30 -18.79
N ALA A 8 -15.01 9.19 -18.13
CA ALA A 8 -15.85 10.19 -18.83
C ALA A 8 -15.01 11.10 -19.74
N ILE A 9 -13.85 11.56 -19.27
CA ILE A 9 -12.92 12.38 -20.06
C ILE A 9 -12.34 11.56 -21.22
N PHE A 10 -11.93 10.31 -20.97
CA PHE A 10 -11.44 9.42 -22.01
C PHE A 10 -12.48 9.18 -23.11
N ARG A 11 -13.75 8.95 -22.73
CA ARG A 11 -14.85 8.77 -23.68
C ARG A 11 -15.17 10.04 -24.48
N GLN A 12 -15.09 11.22 -23.84
CA GLN A 12 -15.39 12.50 -24.47
C GLN A 12 -14.30 12.95 -25.43
N LEU A 13 -13.04 12.88 -25.02
CA LEU A 13 -11.91 13.37 -25.80
C LEU A 13 -11.37 12.35 -26.81
N GLY A 14 -11.54 11.07 -26.52
CA GLY A 14 -10.95 9.96 -27.26
C GLY A 14 -9.45 9.77 -27.01
N ALA A 15 -8.96 8.58 -27.33
CA ALA A 15 -7.61 8.14 -26.99
C ALA A 15 -6.50 9.06 -27.56
N SER A 16 -6.67 9.62 -28.75
CA SER A 16 -5.65 10.46 -29.36
C SER A 16 -5.40 11.76 -28.61
N HIS A 17 -6.46 12.44 -28.17
CA HIS A 17 -6.34 13.67 -27.40
C HIS A 17 -5.79 13.42 -26.00
N VAL A 18 -6.19 12.30 -25.36
CA VAL A 18 -5.64 11.89 -24.07
C VAL A 18 -4.14 11.61 -24.19
N LEU A 19 -3.71 10.90 -25.23
CA LEU A 19 -2.29 10.64 -25.47
C LEU A 19 -1.49 11.93 -25.64
N SER A 20 -2.00 12.89 -26.43
CA SER A 20 -1.33 14.20 -26.58
C SER A 20 -1.28 14.99 -25.28
N ALA A 21 -2.29 14.88 -24.43
CA ALA A 21 -2.30 15.53 -23.10
C ALA A 21 -1.32 14.87 -22.12
N LEU A 22 -1.01 13.58 -22.29
CA LEU A 22 -0.02 12.86 -21.50
C LEU A 22 1.43 13.15 -21.93
N GLU A 23 1.62 13.63 -23.18
CA GLU A 23 2.92 14.03 -23.69
C GLU A 23 3.51 15.15 -22.79
N GLY A 24 4.70 14.91 -22.25
CA GLY A 24 5.36 15.83 -21.30
C GLY A 24 4.99 15.67 -19.84
N SER A 25 3.95 14.89 -19.48
CA SER A 25 3.58 14.59 -18.10
C SER A 25 4.19 13.27 -17.62
N VAL A 26 4.29 12.29 -18.52
CA VAL A 26 4.87 10.97 -18.23
C VAL A 26 5.77 10.52 -19.38
N SER A 27 6.81 9.76 -19.07
CA SER A 27 7.72 9.16 -20.04
C SER A 27 7.49 7.66 -20.11
N PHE A 28 7.54 7.09 -21.33
CA PHE A 28 7.46 5.63 -21.48
C PHE A 28 8.74 4.91 -21.00
N PRO A 29 8.61 3.71 -20.45
CA PRO A 29 7.38 2.95 -20.23
C PRO A 29 6.54 3.51 -19.10
N VAL A 30 5.22 3.28 -19.15
CA VAL A 30 4.28 3.70 -18.10
C VAL A 30 3.52 2.50 -17.53
N VAL A 31 3.09 2.64 -16.29
CA VAL A 31 2.13 1.74 -15.63
C VAL A 31 0.75 2.40 -15.67
N ILE A 32 -0.26 1.59 -15.96
CA ILE A 32 -1.67 1.98 -15.94
C ILE A 32 -2.34 1.12 -14.88
N LYS A 33 -3.04 1.76 -13.94
CA LYS A 33 -3.78 1.07 -12.89
C LYS A 33 -5.11 1.78 -12.60
N PRO A 34 -6.19 1.07 -12.23
CA PRO A 34 -7.36 1.68 -11.63
C PRO A 34 -6.98 2.41 -10.35
N THR A 35 -7.66 3.53 -10.04
CA THR A 35 -7.46 4.22 -8.75
C THR A 35 -8.18 3.55 -7.59
N ASP A 36 -9.13 2.68 -7.91
CA ASP A 36 -9.95 1.94 -6.97
C ASP A 36 -9.63 0.44 -7.10
N GLY A 37 -9.66 -0.29 -6.01
CA GLY A 37 -9.38 -1.72 -6.01
C GLY A 37 -8.06 -2.09 -5.34
N GLY A 38 -7.65 -3.35 -5.49
CA GLY A 38 -6.43 -3.89 -4.86
C GLY A 38 -5.82 -5.04 -5.67
N SER A 39 -4.78 -5.66 -5.12
CA SER A 39 -4.09 -6.83 -5.69
C SER A 39 -3.58 -6.64 -7.13
N ALA A 40 -3.25 -5.43 -7.52
CA ALA A 40 -2.83 -5.06 -8.88
C ALA A 40 -3.83 -5.43 -10.00
N LEU A 41 -5.10 -5.66 -9.65
CA LEU A 41 -6.13 -6.04 -10.62
C LEU A 41 -6.36 -4.92 -11.63
N GLY A 42 -6.30 -5.23 -12.93
CA GLY A 42 -6.41 -4.25 -14.00
C GLY A 42 -5.14 -3.40 -14.23
N THR A 43 -4.06 -3.69 -13.52
CA THR A 43 -2.77 -3.04 -13.71
C THR A 43 -2.04 -3.61 -14.92
N SER A 44 -1.46 -2.75 -15.73
CA SER A 44 -0.69 -3.16 -16.91
C SER A 44 0.42 -2.14 -17.23
N THR A 45 1.38 -2.56 -18.04
CA THR A 45 2.48 -1.69 -18.52
C THR A 45 2.33 -1.40 -20.00
N ALA A 46 2.54 -0.16 -20.37
CA ALA A 46 2.62 0.24 -21.77
C ALA A 46 4.00 0.84 -22.09
N LYS A 47 4.60 0.38 -23.18
CA LYS A 47 5.93 0.81 -23.62
C LYS A 47 5.88 1.89 -24.73
N ASP A 48 4.71 2.15 -25.25
CA ASP A 48 4.45 3.11 -26.31
C ASP A 48 2.97 3.56 -26.33
N ALA A 49 2.66 4.59 -27.12
CA ALA A 49 1.32 5.14 -27.27
C ALA A 49 0.29 4.13 -27.79
N LYS A 50 0.71 3.14 -28.59
CA LYS A 50 -0.20 2.13 -29.14
C LYS A 50 -0.64 1.14 -28.05
N SER A 51 0.31 0.64 -27.28
CA SER A 51 0.03 -0.27 -26.15
C SER A 51 -0.71 0.46 -25.03
N LEU A 52 -0.43 1.73 -24.76
CA LEU A 52 -1.13 2.54 -23.78
C LEU A 52 -2.63 2.65 -24.06
N ARG A 53 -3.01 2.87 -25.34
CA ARG A 53 -4.43 2.93 -25.72
C ARG A 53 -5.18 1.66 -25.32
N ARG A 54 -4.60 0.50 -25.60
CA ARG A 54 -5.21 -0.79 -25.26
C ARG A 54 -5.28 -0.98 -23.74
N ALA A 55 -4.17 -0.72 -23.07
CA ALA A 55 -4.07 -0.83 -21.61
C ALA A 55 -5.11 0.04 -20.88
N MET A 56 -5.34 1.29 -21.35
CA MET A 56 -6.39 2.15 -20.79
C MET A 56 -7.80 1.56 -20.97
N VAL A 57 -8.11 1.02 -22.16
CA VAL A 57 -9.42 0.40 -22.42
C VAL A 57 -9.64 -0.81 -21.52
N ASP A 58 -8.62 -1.67 -21.40
CA ASP A 58 -8.68 -2.88 -20.59
C ASP A 58 -8.80 -2.51 -19.09
N ALA A 59 -8.04 -1.52 -18.61
CA ALA A 59 -8.09 -1.07 -17.22
C ALA A 59 -9.42 -0.41 -16.81
N PHE A 60 -10.12 0.26 -17.74
CA PHE A 60 -11.46 0.81 -17.49
C PHE A 60 -12.54 -0.27 -17.27
N ALA A 61 -12.26 -1.54 -17.48
CA ALA A 61 -13.14 -2.64 -17.06
C ALA A 61 -13.15 -2.83 -15.54
N TYR A 62 -12.12 -2.33 -14.85
CA TYR A 62 -11.92 -2.50 -13.41
C TYR A 62 -12.17 -1.24 -12.58
N GLY A 63 -12.29 -0.06 -13.22
CA GLY A 63 -12.53 1.18 -12.50
C GLY A 63 -12.93 2.33 -13.41
N GLN A 64 -13.53 3.37 -12.84
CA GLN A 64 -13.98 4.56 -13.59
C GLN A 64 -12.92 5.66 -13.70
N ARG A 65 -11.81 5.51 -12.97
CA ARG A 65 -10.66 6.41 -13.00
C ARG A 65 -9.39 5.59 -13.04
N LEU A 66 -8.47 5.99 -13.88
CA LEU A 66 -7.15 5.37 -13.99
C LEU A 66 -6.08 6.32 -13.48
N MET A 67 -5.01 5.76 -12.99
CA MET A 67 -3.72 6.41 -12.82
C MET A 67 -2.79 5.91 -13.93
N VAL A 68 -2.09 6.84 -14.56
CA VAL A 68 -1.00 6.56 -15.50
C VAL A 68 0.25 7.18 -14.89
N GLU A 69 1.23 6.37 -14.63
CA GLU A 69 2.47 6.78 -13.97
C GLU A 69 3.69 6.27 -14.73
N GLN A 70 4.81 6.96 -14.58
CA GLN A 70 6.08 6.48 -15.11
C GLN A 70 6.44 5.15 -14.44
N ARG A 71 6.81 4.14 -15.22
CA ARG A 71 7.35 2.91 -14.68
C ARG A 71 8.75 3.17 -14.12
N ILE A 72 8.95 2.73 -12.92
CA ILE A 72 10.26 2.67 -12.28
C ILE A 72 10.73 1.22 -12.37
N ASP A 73 11.96 1.01 -12.86
CA ASP A 73 12.62 -0.29 -12.84
C ASP A 73 13.48 -0.37 -11.58
N GLY A 74 13.42 -1.49 -10.86
CA GLY A 74 14.10 -1.68 -9.59
C GLY A 74 13.59 -2.90 -8.84
N ARG A 75 13.86 -2.96 -7.55
CA ARG A 75 13.41 -4.01 -6.65
C ARG A 75 12.10 -3.62 -5.99
N ASP A 76 11.11 -4.51 -6.06
CA ASP A 76 9.86 -4.34 -5.33
C ASP A 76 10.11 -4.63 -3.83
N VAL A 77 9.77 -3.66 -2.96
CA VAL A 77 9.96 -3.77 -1.51
C VAL A 77 8.68 -3.32 -0.81
N ALA A 78 8.20 -4.13 0.12
CA ALA A 78 7.06 -3.81 0.95
C ALA A 78 7.49 -3.55 2.39
N VAL A 79 6.97 -2.49 3.01
CA VAL A 79 7.22 -2.16 4.41
C VAL A 79 5.88 -2.08 5.14
N SER A 80 5.65 -2.97 6.07
CA SER A 80 4.47 -2.92 6.93
C SER A 80 4.72 -1.99 8.11
N VAL A 81 3.70 -1.23 8.49
CA VAL A 81 3.70 -0.35 9.66
C VAL A 81 2.64 -0.83 10.64
N VAL A 82 3.04 -0.93 11.91
CA VAL A 82 2.18 -1.26 13.04
C VAL A 82 2.11 -0.03 13.94
N ASP A 83 0.90 0.44 14.25
CA ASP A 83 0.65 1.63 15.07
C ASP A 83 -0.19 1.25 16.29
N LEU A 84 0.49 0.92 17.38
CA LEU A 84 -0.08 0.52 18.64
C LEU A 84 0.35 1.50 19.76
N TRP A 85 0.55 1.02 21.00
CA TRP A 85 0.83 1.86 22.19
C TRP A 85 1.99 2.85 22.06
N ASP A 86 3.03 2.46 21.32
CA ASP A 86 4.26 3.27 21.16
C ASP A 86 4.26 4.13 19.89
N GLY A 87 3.09 4.19 19.19
CA GLY A 87 2.94 4.87 17.92
C GLY A 87 3.44 4.05 16.73
N PRO A 88 3.43 4.62 15.51
CA PRO A 88 3.73 3.90 14.29
C PRO A 88 5.18 3.43 14.20
N GLN A 89 5.36 2.15 14.01
CA GLN A 89 6.66 1.48 13.87
C GLN A 89 6.69 0.65 12.58
N ALA A 90 7.76 0.77 11.82
CA ALA A 90 7.97 -0.02 10.62
C ALA A 90 8.58 -1.39 10.96
N LEU A 91 8.00 -2.44 10.42
CA LEU A 91 8.56 -3.78 10.44
C LEU A 91 9.72 -3.90 9.44
N PRO A 92 10.52 -4.98 9.50
CA PRO A 92 11.57 -5.21 8.53
C PRO A 92 11.05 -5.19 7.09
N PRO A 93 11.71 -4.45 6.17
CA PRO A 93 11.34 -4.41 4.76
C PRO A 93 11.42 -5.78 4.10
N VAL A 94 10.40 -6.14 3.31
CA VAL A 94 10.32 -7.41 2.58
C VAL A 94 10.60 -7.15 1.11
N GLU A 95 11.71 -7.71 0.58
CA GLU A 95 11.96 -7.71 -0.86
C GLU A 95 11.14 -8.80 -1.53
N ILE A 96 10.54 -8.46 -2.67
CA ILE A 96 9.73 -9.35 -3.49
C ILE A 96 10.48 -9.58 -4.79
N SER A 97 10.97 -10.80 -5.00
CA SER A 97 11.71 -11.20 -6.19
C SER A 97 10.85 -12.14 -7.03
N THR A 98 10.59 -11.76 -8.27
CA THR A 98 9.79 -12.57 -9.20
C THR A 98 10.61 -12.89 -10.44
N ASP A 99 10.53 -14.11 -10.94
CA ASP A 99 11.18 -14.52 -12.18
C ASP A 99 10.76 -13.69 -13.40
N ARG A 100 9.57 -13.07 -13.33
CA ARG A 100 9.01 -12.23 -14.38
C ARG A 100 9.36 -10.75 -14.22
N GLY A 101 10.10 -10.36 -13.18
CA GLY A 101 10.51 -8.99 -12.90
C GLY A 101 9.37 -8.03 -12.60
N ARG A 102 8.20 -8.53 -12.17
CA ARG A 102 7.05 -7.73 -11.73
C ARG A 102 6.19 -8.50 -10.73
N TYR A 103 5.80 -7.84 -9.66
CA TYR A 103 4.86 -8.35 -8.67
C TYR A 103 3.42 -7.97 -9.09
N ASP A 104 2.93 -8.57 -10.18
CA ASP A 104 1.56 -8.42 -10.67
C ASP A 104 0.58 -9.38 -9.98
N TYR A 105 -0.68 -9.40 -10.45
CA TYR A 105 -1.70 -10.26 -9.89
C TYR A 105 -1.30 -11.75 -9.91
N ASP A 106 -0.76 -12.21 -11.02
CA ASP A 106 -0.37 -13.61 -11.17
C ASP A 106 0.78 -13.98 -10.22
N ALA A 107 1.78 -13.09 -10.07
CA ALA A 107 2.89 -13.30 -9.15
C ALA A 107 2.47 -13.32 -7.67
N ARG A 108 1.38 -12.61 -7.30
CA ARG A 108 0.84 -12.59 -5.93
C ARG A 108 0.16 -13.89 -5.52
N TYR A 109 -0.39 -14.62 -6.48
CA TYR A 109 -1.25 -15.79 -6.21
C TYR A 109 -0.76 -17.09 -6.85
N THR A 110 0.37 -17.07 -7.57
CA THR A 110 0.99 -18.27 -8.12
C THR A 110 2.14 -18.69 -7.19
N THR A 111 1.98 -19.82 -6.54
CA THR A 111 3.04 -20.48 -5.76
C THR A 111 4.20 -20.84 -6.70
N ASP A 112 5.43 -20.66 -6.22
CA ASP A 112 6.71 -21.03 -6.88
C ASP A 112 7.29 -19.99 -7.88
N GLU A 113 6.64 -18.86 -8.14
CA GLU A 113 7.19 -17.81 -9.02
C GLU A 113 7.73 -16.58 -8.27
N THR A 114 7.55 -16.55 -6.93
CA THR A 114 7.92 -15.40 -6.11
C THR A 114 8.75 -15.85 -4.90
N GLU A 115 9.92 -15.26 -4.73
CA GLU A 115 10.77 -15.39 -3.55
C GLU A 115 10.68 -14.13 -2.70
N TYR A 116 10.73 -14.30 -1.39
CA TYR A 116 10.71 -13.20 -0.43
C TYR A 116 11.99 -13.21 0.39
N PHE A 117 12.56 -12.01 0.63
CA PHE A 117 13.73 -11.84 1.47
C PHE A 117 13.43 -10.84 2.57
N VAL A 118 13.63 -11.25 3.83
CA VAL A 118 13.38 -10.44 5.02
C VAL A 118 14.60 -10.50 5.95
N PRO A 119 15.27 -9.38 6.22
CA PRO A 119 15.09 -8.07 5.56
C PRO A 119 15.45 -8.11 4.08
N ALA A 120 14.98 -7.11 3.33
CA ALA A 120 15.34 -6.93 1.93
C ALA A 120 16.85 -6.87 1.74
N ARG A 121 17.37 -7.39 0.61
CA ARG A 121 18.82 -7.47 0.28
C ARG A 121 19.34 -6.11 -0.19
N LEU A 122 19.25 -5.12 0.68
CA LEU A 122 19.66 -3.72 0.48
C LEU A 122 20.66 -3.32 1.57
N SER A 123 21.30 -2.16 1.43
CA SER A 123 22.16 -1.63 2.47
C SER A 123 21.34 -1.16 3.68
N ASP A 124 21.96 -1.16 4.87
CA ASP A 124 21.31 -0.72 6.11
C ASP A 124 20.77 0.71 6.00
N GLU A 125 21.45 1.59 5.25
CA GLU A 125 21.02 2.96 4.98
C GLU A 125 19.69 2.99 4.21
N ILE A 126 19.58 2.22 3.11
CA ILE A 126 18.36 2.14 2.31
C ILE A 126 17.23 1.48 3.09
N LEU A 127 17.52 0.45 3.90
CA LEU A 127 16.51 -0.18 4.77
C LEU A 127 15.95 0.82 5.78
N ALA A 128 16.81 1.65 6.39
CA ALA A 128 16.38 2.70 7.32
C ALA A 128 15.55 3.79 6.62
N ASP A 129 15.93 4.21 5.42
CA ASP A 129 15.19 5.19 4.62
C ASP A 129 13.80 4.66 4.24
N LEU A 130 13.69 3.39 3.85
CA LEU A 130 12.41 2.73 3.53
C LEU A 130 11.49 2.70 4.76
N GLN A 131 12.03 2.33 5.93
CA GLN A 131 11.26 2.28 7.17
C GLN A 131 10.79 3.68 7.59
N ALA A 132 11.66 4.69 7.52
CA ALA A 132 11.30 6.07 7.82
C ALA A 132 10.22 6.59 6.86
N ALA A 133 10.38 6.36 5.54
CA ALA A 133 9.41 6.76 4.54
C ALA A 133 8.04 6.05 4.72
N ALA A 134 8.03 4.80 5.14
CA ALA A 134 6.79 4.06 5.40
C ALA A 134 6.03 4.64 6.60
N VAL A 135 6.72 4.96 7.70
CA VAL A 135 6.12 5.61 8.88
C VAL A 135 5.63 7.02 8.52
N GLU A 136 6.39 7.79 7.75
CA GLU A 136 5.98 9.12 7.28
C GLU A 136 4.72 9.04 6.41
N ALA A 137 4.67 8.09 5.48
CA ALA A 137 3.50 7.88 4.63
C ALA A 137 2.27 7.46 5.45
N HIS A 138 2.42 6.52 6.40
CA HIS A 138 1.36 6.09 7.31
C HIS A 138 0.76 7.29 8.06
N THR A 139 1.61 8.09 8.69
CA THR A 139 1.22 9.27 9.48
C THR A 139 0.58 10.35 8.61
N THR A 140 1.19 10.67 7.46
CA THR A 140 0.72 11.73 6.56
C THR A 140 -0.64 11.40 5.96
N LEU A 141 -0.89 10.12 5.67
CA LEU A 141 -2.18 9.63 5.17
C LEU A 141 -3.24 9.48 6.27
N GLY A 142 -2.88 9.69 7.53
CA GLY A 142 -3.79 9.54 8.67
C GLY A 142 -4.24 8.09 8.86
N LEU A 143 -3.38 7.13 8.57
CA LEU A 143 -3.67 5.71 8.75
C LEU A 143 -3.54 5.31 10.21
N ARG A 144 -4.10 4.15 10.57
CA ARG A 144 -4.12 3.61 11.93
C ARG A 144 -3.84 2.12 11.92
N ASP A 145 -3.37 1.63 13.03
CA ASP A 145 -3.26 0.24 13.38
C ASP A 145 -2.27 -0.52 12.52
N LEU A 146 -2.65 -0.81 11.32
CA LEU A 146 -1.86 -1.55 10.35
C LEU A 146 -1.92 -0.91 8.97
N SER A 147 -0.79 -0.86 8.32
CA SER A 147 -0.73 -0.55 6.89
C SER A 147 0.49 -1.23 6.26
N ARG A 148 0.55 -1.21 4.94
CA ARG A 148 1.73 -1.63 4.20
C ARG A 148 1.99 -0.63 3.08
N MET A 149 3.20 -0.13 3.02
CA MET A 149 3.69 0.75 1.97
C MET A 149 4.50 -0.06 0.98
N ASP A 150 4.15 0.04 -0.30
CA ASP A 150 4.83 -0.64 -1.38
C ASP A 150 5.76 0.35 -2.10
N PHE A 151 7.02 -0.02 -2.27
CA PHE A 151 8.08 0.79 -2.88
C PHE A 151 8.75 0.05 -4.04
N VAL A 152 9.36 0.82 -4.93
CA VAL A 152 10.41 0.32 -5.83
C VAL A 152 11.71 1.02 -5.46
N VAL A 153 12.77 0.26 -5.27
CA VAL A 153 14.12 0.79 -5.06
C VAL A 153 14.90 0.62 -6.36
N ASP A 154 15.28 1.74 -6.97
CA ASP A 154 16.02 1.74 -8.23
C ASP A 154 17.51 1.37 -8.04
N ASP A 155 18.25 1.26 -9.15
CA ASP A 155 19.67 0.88 -9.13
C ASP A 155 20.56 1.96 -8.48
N GLU A 156 20.09 3.20 -8.38
CA GLU A 156 20.75 4.30 -7.67
C GLU A 156 20.45 4.31 -6.17
N GLY A 157 19.55 3.42 -5.71
CA GLY A 157 19.13 3.32 -4.31
C GLY A 157 18.01 4.30 -3.93
N THR A 158 17.38 4.97 -4.90
CA THR A 158 16.24 5.85 -4.64
C THR A 158 15.00 5.03 -4.32
N CYS A 159 14.34 5.34 -3.21
CA CYS A 159 13.10 4.70 -2.78
C CYS A 159 11.90 5.44 -3.39
N TRP A 160 11.19 4.77 -4.29
CA TRP A 160 9.99 5.31 -4.95
C TRP A 160 8.75 4.73 -4.30
N PHE A 161 7.95 5.57 -3.67
CA PHE A 161 6.64 5.17 -3.13
C PHE A 161 5.65 4.88 -4.25
N ILE A 162 5.02 3.70 -4.21
CA ILE A 162 4.14 3.20 -5.27
C ILE A 162 2.68 3.10 -4.82
N ASP A 163 2.44 2.58 -3.61
CA ASP A 163 1.09 2.32 -3.13
C ASP A 163 1.03 2.24 -1.59
N ALA A 164 -0.15 2.52 -1.02
CA ALA A 164 -0.47 2.29 0.38
C ALA A 164 -1.62 1.31 0.52
N ASN A 165 -1.40 0.22 1.24
CA ASN A 165 -2.41 -0.78 1.53
C ASN A 165 -2.88 -0.63 2.98
N VAL A 166 -4.14 -0.22 3.16
CA VAL A 166 -4.75 0.04 4.46
C VAL A 166 -5.32 -1.21 5.15
N ALA A 167 -5.35 -2.33 4.44
CA ALA A 167 -5.78 -3.63 4.94
C ALA A 167 -4.86 -4.73 4.39
N PRO A 168 -3.59 -4.78 4.85
CA PRO A 168 -2.64 -5.77 4.36
C PRO A 168 -3.11 -7.19 4.65
N GLY A 169 -2.77 -8.13 3.75
CA GLY A 169 -3.10 -9.54 3.93
C GLY A 169 -2.43 -10.13 5.17
N MET A 170 -3.13 -11.09 5.81
CA MET A 170 -2.73 -11.76 7.04
C MET A 170 -2.66 -13.29 6.89
N THR A 171 -2.44 -13.80 5.67
CA THR A 171 -2.20 -15.23 5.44
C THR A 171 -0.71 -15.56 5.55
N ASP A 172 -0.37 -16.81 5.71
CA ASP A 172 1.03 -17.27 5.86
C ASP A 172 1.95 -16.82 4.71
N THR A 173 1.39 -16.58 3.53
CA THR A 173 2.11 -16.08 2.36
C THR A 173 2.10 -14.55 2.22
N SER A 174 1.43 -13.85 3.12
CA SER A 174 1.34 -12.39 3.09
C SER A 174 2.61 -11.73 3.65
N LEU A 175 2.90 -10.52 3.18
CA LEU A 175 4.14 -9.81 3.49
C LEU A 175 4.22 -9.32 4.94
N LEU A 176 3.07 -8.94 5.53
CA LEU A 176 3.03 -8.48 6.93
C LEU A 176 3.37 -9.62 7.92
N PRO A 177 2.77 -10.84 7.84
CA PRO A 177 3.19 -11.96 8.66
C PRO A 177 4.68 -12.28 8.54
N GLN A 178 5.20 -12.32 7.31
CA GLN A 178 6.62 -12.60 7.08
C GLN A 178 7.54 -11.54 7.72
N ALA A 179 7.16 -10.26 7.64
CA ALA A 179 7.90 -9.19 8.29
C ALA A 179 7.85 -9.29 9.82
N ALA A 180 6.69 -9.66 10.40
CA ALA A 180 6.53 -9.83 11.84
C ALA A 180 7.32 -11.04 12.37
N ASP A 181 7.31 -12.16 11.65
CA ASP A 181 8.05 -13.37 12.03
C ASP A 181 9.58 -13.22 11.88
N ALA A 182 10.04 -12.19 11.17
CA ALA A 182 11.46 -11.88 11.07
C ALA A 182 12.01 -11.05 12.23
N LEU A 183 11.15 -10.59 13.15
CA LEU A 183 11.59 -9.93 14.38
C LEU A 183 12.19 -10.95 15.37
N GLU A 184 13.31 -10.60 16.03
CA GLU A 184 14.00 -11.50 16.95
C GLU A 184 13.14 -11.85 18.20
N ASP A 185 12.39 -10.89 18.71
CA ASP A 185 11.65 -10.99 19.97
C ASP A 185 10.11 -11.03 19.78
N SER A 186 9.61 -11.27 18.57
CA SER A 186 8.19 -11.27 18.28
C SER A 186 7.83 -12.31 17.22
N SER A 187 6.55 -12.41 16.92
CA SER A 187 6.01 -13.25 15.84
C SER A 187 4.71 -12.66 15.34
N PHE A 188 4.24 -13.12 14.19
CA PHE A 188 2.93 -12.73 13.69
C PHE A 188 1.80 -13.08 14.67
N ALA A 189 1.90 -14.23 15.36
CA ALA A 189 0.92 -14.61 16.37
C ALA A 189 0.92 -13.64 17.57
N GLN A 190 2.11 -13.20 18.02
CA GLN A 190 2.21 -12.19 19.07
C GLN A 190 1.66 -10.84 18.62
N LEU A 191 2.00 -10.41 17.41
CA LEU A 191 1.45 -9.18 16.83
C LEU A 191 -0.09 -9.20 16.78
N CYS A 192 -0.70 -10.32 16.41
CA CYS A 192 -2.15 -10.46 16.43
C CYS A 192 -2.73 -10.34 17.85
N ALA A 193 -2.06 -10.92 18.85
CA ALA A 193 -2.46 -10.79 20.25
C ALA A 193 -2.36 -9.33 20.72
N ASP A 194 -1.25 -8.66 20.41
CA ASP A 194 -1.03 -7.26 20.75
C ASP A 194 -2.07 -6.33 20.14
N ILE A 195 -2.47 -6.57 18.88
CA ILE A 195 -3.56 -5.81 18.22
C ILE A 195 -4.88 -6.01 18.96
N VAL A 196 -5.21 -7.24 19.33
CA VAL A 196 -6.45 -7.55 20.06
C VAL A 196 -6.43 -6.86 21.44
N ASP A 197 -5.33 -6.95 22.16
CA ASP A 197 -5.18 -6.32 23.47
C ASP A 197 -5.24 -4.78 23.36
N PHE A 198 -4.62 -4.20 22.35
CA PHE A 198 -4.67 -2.76 22.07
C PHE A 198 -6.09 -2.27 21.81
N VAL A 199 -6.82 -2.98 20.96
CA VAL A 199 -8.22 -2.63 20.63
C VAL A 199 -9.14 -2.87 21.82
N ALA A 200 -8.97 -3.99 22.57
CA ALA A 200 -9.79 -4.32 23.74
C ALA A 200 -9.49 -3.44 24.97
N GLY A 201 -8.27 -2.90 25.07
CA GLY A 201 -7.86 -2.00 26.14
C GLY A 201 -8.46 -0.59 26.09
N GLY A 202 -9.26 -0.32 25.08
CA GLY A 202 -9.86 1.00 24.84
C GLY A 202 -8.85 1.94 24.18
N ARG A 203 -9.11 2.30 22.95
CA ARG A 203 -8.31 3.27 22.21
C ARG A 203 -8.67 4.67 22.64
N ASP A 204 -7.71 5.46 23.01
CA ASP A 204 -7.85 6.90 22.90
C ASP A 204 -7.74 7.28 21.40
N VAL A 205 -8.86 7.21 20.70
CA VAL A 205 -8.93 7.59 19.29
C VAL A 205 -9.27 9.08 19.24
N HIS A 206 -8.26 9.94 19.38
CA HIS A 206 -8.39 11.39 19.25
C HIS A 206 -9.50 12.01 20.13
N GLY A 207 -9.56 11.66 21.41
CA GLY A 207 -10.58 12.18 22.33
C GLY A 207 -11.95 11.52 22.18
N ILE A 208 -12.01 10.33 21.59
CA ILE A 208 -13.22 9.50 21.59
C ILE A 208 -12.96 8.26 22.47
N ASP A 209 -13.51 8.26 23.66
CA ASP A 209 -13.48 7.09 24.53
C ASP A 209 -14.42 6.01 23.99
N TYR A 210 -13.85 4.85 23.66
CA TYR A 210 -14.61 3.66 23.32
C TYR A 210 -14.81 2.83 24.58
N VAL A 211 -16.01 2.76 25.08
CA VAL A 211 -16.36 1.81 26.15
C VAL A 211 -17.13 0.66 25.54
N ILE A 212 -16.61 -0.56 25.72
CA ILE A 212 -17.34 -1.79 25.38
C ILE A 212 -18.13 -2.16 26.62
N ASP A 213 -19.45 -2.22 26.53
CA ASP A 213 -20.33 -2.67 27.61
C ASP A 213 -20.24 -4.19 27.82
N GLU A 214 -20.83 -4.68 28.91
CA GLU A 214 -20.84 -6.12 29.25
C GLU A 214 -21.55 -7.00 28.21
N GLU A 215 -22.27 -6.39 27.26
CA GLU A 215 -22.98 -7.07 26.17
C GLU A 215 -22.14 -7.10 24.85
N GLY A 216 -20.93 -6.51 24.86
CA GLY A 216 -20.03 -6.45 23.71
C GLY A 216 -20.42 -5.40 22.67
N THR A 217 -21.28 -4.45 23.04
CA THR A 217 -21.70 -3.33 22.20
C THR A 217 -20.80 -2.12 22.49
N GLY A 218 -20.09 -1.62 21.49
CA GLY A 218 -19.26 -0.42 21.64
C GLY A 218 -20.12 0.85 21.71
N VAL A 219 -19.95 1.63 22.77
CA VAL A 219 -20.56 2.97 22.91
C VAL A 219 -19.49 4.02 22.69
N ILE A 220 -19.73 4.97 21.79
CA ILE A 220 -18.87 6.14 21.57
C ILE A 220 -19.31 7.20 22.59
N ILE A 221 -18.41 7.55 23.52
CA ILE A 221 -18.61 8.67 24.44
C ILE A 221 -17.76 9.84 23.91
N SER A 222 -18.37 10.93 23.46
CA SER A 222 -17.65 12.15 23.14
C SER A 222 -17.56 13.04 24.38
N GLU A 223 -16.44 13.73 24.60
CA GLU A 223 -16.24 14.66 25.73
C GLU A 223 -17.30 15.78 25.84
N GLU A 224 -18.15 15.96 24.82
CA GLU A 224 -19.23 16.97 24.84
C GLU A 224 -20.47 16.54 25.65
N ASP A 225 -20.61 15.27 26.00
CA ASP A 225 -21.82 14.78 26.70
C ASP A 225 -21.73 14.87 28.24
N GLU A 226 -20.54 15.12 28.84
CA GLU A 226 -20.39 15.33 30.28
C GLU A 226 -20.71 16.74 30.75
N ALA A 227 -20.90 17.70 29.86
CA ALA A 227 -21.11 19.12 30.24
C ALA A 227 -22.58 19.50 30.45
N THR A 228 -23.53 18.56 30.40
CA THR A 228 -24.99 18.86 30.48
C THR A 228 -25.72 18.27 31.68
N GLU A 229 -25.01 17.68 32.66
CA GLU A 229 -25.62 17.23 33.94
C GLU A 229 -25.04 17.96 35.17
N GLU A 230 -25.09 19.29 35.23
CA GLU A 230 -25.04 20.07 36.47
C GLU A 230 -26.15 21.13 36.50
#